data_9b87fb03accf299e5bd9f3299bdd92e3
#
_entry.id   9b87fb03accf299e5bd9f3299bdd92e3
#
_cell.length_a   1.000
_cell.length_b   1.000
_cell.length_c   1.000
_cell.angle_alpha   90.00
_cell.angle_beta   90.00
_cell.angle_gamma   90.00
#
_symmetry.space_group_name_H-M   'P 1'
#
loop_
_entity.id
_entity.type
_entity.pdbx_description
1 polymer ?
#
loop_
_entity_poly.entity_id
_entity_poly.type
_entity_poly.pdbx_seq_one_letter_code
_entity_poly.pdbx_strand_id
1 'polypeptide(L)'
;LLSLFHSSIQPFLINSMQYNPQQLAANFTKPMLVVCGGNDIQVSVDNGEVIAKSAPNAELRVFENMTHVLKDWASNDRIEQLVNVYVNSQMPLTEGLVSDISQFIKTAK
;
A
#
# COMPACT_ATOMS: atom_id res chain seq x y z
N LEU A 1 16.52 13.95 1.89
CA LEU A 1 16.70 13.10 3.10
C LEU A 1 16.79 13.92 4.38
N LEU A 2 17.55 15.04 4.38
CA LEU A 2 17.69 15.90 5.57
C LEU A 2 16.34 16.53 5.99
N SER A 3 15.44 16.82 5.04
CA SER A 3 14.11 17.36 5.34
C SER A 3 13.21 16.39 6.11
N LEU A 4 13.39 15.06 5.92
CA LEU A 4 12.64 14.03 6.66
C LEU A 4 13.02 13.96 8.13
N PHE A 5 14.18 14.48 8.52
CA PHE A 5 14.68 14.50 9.91
C PHE A 5 14.73 15.89 10.51
N HIS A 6 14.09 16.86 9.87
CA HIS A 6 14.00 18.22 10.40
C HIS A 6 13.31 18.21 11.78
N SER A 7 13.77 19.07 12.67
CA SER A 7 13.29 19.11 14.06
C SER A 7 11.76 19.29 14.18
N SER A 8 11.13 19.97 13.23
CA SER A 8 9.69 20.20 13.24
C SER A 8 8.84 18.94 13.02
N ILE A 9 9.41 17.89 12.37
CA ILE A 9 8.70 16.64 12.09
C ILE A 9 9.11 15.50 13.03
N GLN A 10 10.16 15.69 13.83
CA GLN A 10 10.62 14.68 14.78
C GLN A 10 9.53 14.20 15.75
N PRO A 11 8.70 15.06 16.36
CA PRO A 11 7.62 14.60 17.24
C PRO A 11 6.63 13.67 16.54
N PHE A 12 6.31 13.95 15.27
CA PHE A 12 5.46 13.08 14.46
C PHE A 12 6.12 11.73 14.19
N LEU A 13 7.41 11.72 13.80
CA LEU A 13 8.14 10.48 13.54
C LEU A 13 8.25 9.62 14.80
N ILE A 14 8.62 10.22 15.95
CA ILE A 14 8.72 9.53 17.22
C ILE A 14 7.39 8.90 17.61
N ASN A 15 6.31 9.66 17.49
CA ASN A 15 4.97 9.14 17.80
C ASN A 15 4.61 7.97 16.86
N SER A 16 4.84 8.13 15.56
CA SER A 16 4.54 7.08 14.56
C SER A 16 5.31 5.78 14.82
N MET A 17 6.56 5.87 15.27
CA MET A 17 7.41 4.71 15.56
C MET A 17 7.00 3.94 16.83
N GLN A 18 6.15 4.50 17.67
CA GLN A 18 5.62 3.82 18.86
C GLN A 18 4.54 2.78 18.55
N TYR A 19 3.94 2.85 17.37
CA TYR A 19 2.87 1.93 16.97
C TYR A 19 3.44 0.65 16.35
N ASN A 20 2.87 -0.48 16.75
CA ASN A 20 3.12 -1.77 16.11
C ASN A 20 1.97 -2.06 15.14
N PRO A 21 2.20 -2.03 13.81
CA PRO A 21 1.15 -2.24 12.83
C PRO A 21 0.45 -3.59 12.92
N GLN A 22 1.20 -4.67 13.24
CA GLN A 22 0.63 -6.01 13.41
C GLN A 22 -0.34 -6.07 14.59
N GLN A 23 0.04 -5.46 15.72
CA GLN A 23 -0.81 -5.42 16.90
C GLN A 23 -2.07 -4.59 16.68
N LEU A 24 -1.94 -3.47 15.98
CA LEU A 24 -3.09 -2.66 15.58
C LEU A 24 -4.02 -3.43 14.65
N ALA A 25 -3.47 -4.12 13.65
CA ALA A 25 -4.24 -4.96 12.73
C ALA A 25 -4.95 -6.11 13.46
N ALA A 26 -4.27 -6.78 14.40
CA ALA A 26 -4.86 -7.86 15.20
C ALA A 26 -6.07 -7.40 16.04
N ASN A 27 -6.08 -6.16 16.48
CA ASN A 27 -7.16 -5.56 17.24
C ASN A 27 -8.29 -4.97 16.35
N PHE A 28 -8.09 -4.93 15.03
CA PHE A 28 -9.07 -4.39 14.10
C PHE A 28 -10.02 -5.49 13.63
N THR A 29 -11.21 -5.55 14.20
CA THR A 29 -12.19 -6.62 13.99
C THR A 29 -13.18 -6.35 12.85
N LYS A 30 -13.15 -5.17 12.25
CA LYS A 30 -14.00 -4.84 11.10
C LYS A 30 -13.44 -5.48 9.81
N PRO A 31 -14.26 -5.63 8.77
CA PRO A 31 -13.76 -6.05 7.46
C PRO A 31 -12.60 -5.15 6.99
N MET A 32 -11.54 -5.75 6.50
CA MET A 32 -10.34 -5.06 6.03
C MET A 32 -9.94 -5.60 4.66
N LEU A 33 -9.73 -4.73 3.70
CA LEU A 33 -9.11 -5.07 2.43
C LEU A 33 -7.69 -4.51 2.41
N VAL A 34 -6.72 -5.40 2.27
CA VAL A 34 -5.30 -5.03 2.08
C VAL A 34 -4.98 -5.16 0.60
N VAL A 35 -4.56 -4.08 -0.01
CA VAL A 35 -4.22 -4.04 -1.44
C VAL A 35 -2.73 -3.78 -1.59
N CYS A 36 -2.04 -4.62 -2.37
CA CYS A 36 -0.61 -4.50 -2.62
C CYS A 36 -0.30 -4.53 -4.10
N GLY A 37 0.73 -3.80 -4.49
CA GLY A 37 1.32 -3.89 -5.82
C GLY A 37 2.51 -4.84 -5.83
N GLY A 38 2.50 -5.80 -6.76
CA GLY A 38 3.61 -6.74 -6.92
C GLY A 38 4.91 -6.07 -7.40
N ASN A 39 4.77 -4.94 -8.08
CA ASN A 39 5.90 -4.13 -8.59
C ASN A 39 6.09 -2.82 -7.81
N ASP A 40 5.61 -2.77 -6.57
CA ASP A 40 5.83 -1.63 -5.69
C ASP A 40 7.29 -1.58 -5.23
N ILE A 41 8.01 -0.52 -5.65
CA ILE A 41 9.42 -0.29 -5.29
C ILE A 41 9.61 0.40 -3.94
N GLN A 42 8.55 0.75 -3.23
CA GLN A 42 8.60 1.43 -1.94
C GLN A 42 8.16 0.50 -0.80
N VAL A 43 7.09 -0.27 -1.00
CA VAL A 43 6.52 -1.15 0.03
C VAL A 43 6.34 -2.55 -0.56
N SER A 44 7.05 -3.52 -0.01
CA SER A 44 6.97 -4.91 -0.48
C SER A 44 5.63 -5.57 -0.12
N VAL A 45 5.22 -6.54 -0.91
CA VAL A 45 4.01 -7.35 -0.68
C VAL A 45 4.03 -8.01 0.71
N ASP A 46 5.21 -8.41 1.20
CA ASP A 46 5.37 -9.03 2.52
C ASP A 46 4.76 -8.19 3.66
N ASN A 47 4.86 -6.86 3.57
CA ASN A 47 4.24 -5.98 4.56
C ASN A 47 2.71 -6.10 4.56
N GLY A 48 2.11 -6.17 3.37
CA GLY A 48 0.67 -6.38 3.24
C GLY A 48 0.23 -7.76 3.73
N GLU A 49 1.02 -8.80 3.44
CA GLU A 49 0.76 -10.15 3.94
C GLU A 49 0.78 -10.22 5.47
N VAL A 50 1.76 -9.57 6.10
CA VAL A 50 1.86 -9.51 7.56
C VAL A 50 0.61 -8.86 8.16
N ILE A 51 0.15 -7.74 7.60
CA ILE A 51 -1.07 -7.06 8.06
C ILE A 51 -2.30 -7.94 7.85
N ALA A 52 -2.45 -8.53 6.65
CA ALA A 52 -3.59 -9.39 6.33
C ALA A 52 -3.66 -10.65 7.22
N LYS A 53 -2.50 -11.23 7.53
CA LYS A 53 -2.42 -12.39 8.45
C LYS A 53 -2.72 -12.01 9.91
N SER A 54 -2.46 -10.77 10.29
CA SER A 54 -2.69 -10.30 11.67
C SER A 54 -4.14 -9.91 11.93
N ALA A 55 -4.82 -9.33 10.96
CA ALA A 55 -6.20 -8.87 11.10
C ALA A 55 -7.20 -10.03 10.91
N PRO A 56 -8.14 -10.25 11.85
CA PRO A 56 -9.01 -11.45 11.84
C PRO A 56 -9.98 -11.51 10.65
N ASN A 57 -10.35 -10.36 10.08
CA ASN A 57 -11.30 -10.25 8.98
C ASN A 57 -10.70 -9.54 7.77
N ALA A 58 -9.42 -9.81 7.47
CA ALA A 58 -8.74 -9.22 6.35
C ALA A 58 -8.77 -10.11 5.11
N GLU A 59 -8.93 -9.45 3.96
CA GLU A 59 -8.69 -10.01 2.63
C GLU A 59 -7.47 -9.35 2.01
N LEU A 60 -6.61 -10.14 1.36
CA LEU A 60 -5.46 -9.63 0.62
C LEU A 60 -5.72 -9.68 -0.88
N ARG A 61 -5.43 -8.60 -1.57
CA ARG A 61 -5.40 -8.51 -3.04
C ARG A 61 -4.03 -8.02 -3.49
N VAL A 62 -3.36 -8.81 -4.31
CA VAL A 62 -2.09 -8.45 -4.92
C VAL A 62 -2.29 -8.28 -6.42
N PHE A 63 -1.98 -7.11 -6.94
CA PHE A 63 -1.96 -6.82 -8.36
C PHE A 63 -0.51 -6.92 -8.86
N GLU A 64 -0.21 -7.93 -9.64
CA GLU A 64 1.15 -8.35 -9.99
C GLU A 64 2.03 -7.23 -10.54
N ASN A 65 1.51 -6.43 -11.46
CA ASN A 65 2.26 -5.35 -12.12
C ASN A 65 2.01 -3.97 -11.52
N MET A 66 1.18 -3.87 -10.50
CA MET A 66 0.85 -2.58 -9.89
C MET A 66 2.05 -2.01 -9.12
N THR A 67 2.33 -0.75 -9.39
CA THR A 67 3.35 0.05 -8.69
C THR A 67 2.76 0.76 -7.48
N HIS A 68 3.61 1.45 -6.72
CA HIS A 68 3.19 2.25 -5.55
C HIS A 68 2.15 3.32 -5.88
N VAL A 69 2.14 3.86 -7.09
CA VAL A 69 1.18 4.87 -7.55
C VAL A 69 -0.06 4.28 -8.21
N LEU A 70 -0.33 2.99 -7.97
CA LEU A 70 -1.55 2.28 -8.39
C LEU A 70 -1.72 2.18 -9.91
N LYS A 71 -0.63 2.14 -10.64
CA LYS A 71 -0.57 2.01 -12.11
C LYS A 71 0.30 0.84 -12.46
N ASP A 72 -0.02 0.14 -13.54
CA ASP A 72 0.74 -1.04 -13.96
C ASP A 72 2.03 -0.67 -14.69
N TRP A 73 3.10 -1.35 -14.32
CA TRP A 73 4.39 -1.30 -15.00
C TRP A 73 5.13 -2.63 -14.81
N ALA A 74 5.59 -3.23 -15.90
CA ALA A 74 6.17 -4.56 -15.84
C ALA A 74 7.59 -4.61 -15.28
N SER A 75 8.33 -3.49 -15.35
CA SER A 75 9.70 -3.42 -14.83
C SER A 75 9.72 -2.96 -13.38
N ASN A 76 10.56 -3.59 -12.57
CA ASN A 76 10.84 -3.16 -11.19
C ASN A 76 12.05 -2.20 -11.11
N ASP A 77 12.57 -1.75 -12.24
CA ASP A 77 13.61 -0.73 -12.25
C ASP A 77 13.09 0.59 -11.69
N ARG A 78 13.79 1.06 -10.66
CA ARG A 78 13.38 2.25 -9.91
C ARG A 78 13.35 3.51 -10.76
N ILE A 79 14.35 3.69 -11.62
CA ILE A 79 14.46 4.88 -12.47
C ILE A 79 13.37 4.86 -13.53
N GLU A 80 13.15 3.70 -14.18
CA GLU A 80 12.07 3.54 -15.15
C GLU A 80 10.70 3.88 -14.55
N GLN A 81 10.39 3.38 -13.36
CA GLN A 81 9.13 3.69 -12.71
C GLN A 81 9.00 5.19 -12.41
N LEU A 82 10.05 5.81 -11.86
CA LEU A 82 10.01 7.24 -11.50
C LEU A 82 9.76 8.13 -12.72
N VAL A 83 10.43 7.86 -13.85
CA VAL A 83 10.35 8.72 -15.03
C VAL A 83 9.16 8.43 -15.94
N ASN A 84 8.64 7.19 -15.96
CA ASN A 84 7.58 6.78 -16.87
C ASN A 84 6.21 6.64 -16.21
N VAL A 85 6.15 6.36 -14.92
CA VAL A 85 4.91 6.02 -14.22
C VAL A 85 4.51 7.07 -13.20
N TYR A 86 5.42 7.43 -12.30
CA TYR A 86 5.12 8.34 -11.19
C TYR A 86 4.70 9.74 -11.66
N VAL A 87 5.32 10.23 -12.72
CA VAL A 87 5.04 11.57 -13.28
C VAL A 87 3.99 11.57 -14.38
N ASN A 88 3.51 10.39 -14.80
CA ASN A 88 2.58 10.27 -15.92
C ASN A 88 1.13 10.29 -15.44
N SER A 89 0.51 11.46 -15.45
CA SER A 89 -0.89 11.63 -15.06
C SER A 89 -1.90 10.99 -16.04
N GLN A 90 -1.48 10.67 -17.26
CA GLN A 90 -2.35 10.09 -18.29
C GLN A 90 -2.44 8.56 -18.22
N MET A 91 -1.54 7.90 -17.49
CA MET A 91 -1.65 6.46 -17.29
C MET A 91 -2.89 6.13 -16.47
N PRO A 92 -3.68 5.13 -16.90
CA PRO A 92 -4.82 4.66 -16.11
C PRO A 92 -4.36 3.97 -14.83
N LEU A 93 -5.26 3.86 -13.87
CA LEU A 93 -5.09 2.99 -12.72
C LEU A 93 -5.05 1.53 -13.14
N THR A 94 -4.42 0.69 -12.32
CA THR A 94 -4.39 -0.77 -12.49
C THR A 94 -5.78 -1.32 -12.76
N GLU A 95 -5.91 -2.12 -13.80
CA GLU A 95 -7.17 -2.76 -14.16
C GLU A 95 -7.69 -3.63 -13.01
N GLY A 96 -8.97 -3.51 -12.73
CA GLY A 96 -9.63 -4.25 -11.65
C GLY A 96 -9.52 -3.60 -10.27
N LEU A 97 -8.59 -2.69 -10.03
CA LEU A 97 -8.38 -2.08 -8.71
C LEU A 97 -9.66 -1.40 -8.17
N VAL A 98 -10.24 -0.53 -8.94
CA VAL A 98 -11.45 0.22 -8.54
C VAL A 98 -12.65 -0.70 -8.36
N SER A 99 -12.81 -1.69 -9.25
CA SER A 99 -13.91 -2.68 -9.15
C SER A 99 -13.78 -3.54 -7.90
N ASP A 100 -12.59 -4.04 -7.59
CA ASP A 100 -12.35 -4.88 -6.40
C ASP A 100 -12.60 -4.10 -5.10
N ILE A 101 -12.11 -2.87 -5.00
CA ILE A 101 -12.38 -2.00 -3.84
C ILE A 101 -13.88 -1.71 -3.72
N SER A 102 -14.54 -1.38 -4.83
CA SER A 102 -15.97 -1.09 -4.84
C SER A 102 -16.80 -2.32 -4.43
N GLN A 103 -16.43 -3.49 -4.92
CA GLN A 103 -17.08 -4.74 -4.57
C GLN A 103 -16.91 -5.05 -3.08
N PHE A 104 -15.71 -4.92 -2.55
CA PHE A 104 -15.44 -5.11 -1.14
C PHE A 104 -16.30 -4.19 -0.27
N ILE A 105 -16.36 -2.89 -0.58
CA ILE A 105 -17.16 -1.92 0.19
C ILE A 105 -18.65 -2.29 0.18
N LYS A 106 -19.17 -2.76 -0.96
CA LYS A 106 -20.58 -3.14 -1.10
C LYS A 106 -20.95 -4.43 -0.34
N THR A 107 -20.01 -5.34 -0.20
CA THR A 107 -20.23 -6.67 0.39
C THR A 107 -19.75 -6.79 1.83
N ALA A 108 -18.88 -5.90 2.30
CA ALA A 108 -18.40 -5.87 3.68
C ALA A 108 -19.56 -5.61 4.68
N LYS A 109 -19.62 -6.44 5.71
CA LYS A 109 -20.67 -6.37 6.75
C LYS A 109 -20.06 -6.19 8.13
#